data_a0803af8988d9174acfc0ded356578d0
#
_entry.id   a0803af8988d9174acfc0ded356578d0
#
_cell.length_a   1.000
_cell.length_b   1.000
_cell.length_c   1.000
_cell.angle_alpha   90.00
_cell.angle_beta   90.00
_cell.angle_gamma   90.00
#
_symmetry.space_group_name_H-M   'P 1'
#
loop_
_entity.id
_entity.type
_entity.pdbx_description
1 polymer ?
#
loop_
_entity_poly.entity_id
_entity_poly.type
_entity_poly.pdbx_seq_one_letter_code
_entity_poly.pdbx_strand_id
1 'polypeptide(L)'
;MKNCMLGMSIFVLILLLGINTKHHAETVSGEAEIPSSILETMDEAIQKELIEDPKYIALTFDDGPRKETTELLLDGLLERGAAATFFVVGEQVYCNEALLLRMQAEGHQVGNHTYSHQRLLTAEKDTIIEEIQKNNVILQNILGKEEFWLRPPYGLIDASRATLIKTPMIYWTIDPEDWKLLDAERVTNTVVNQVSDGDIILLHDFYPTSVDAALEIIDRLQSQGYIFVTVEELFRIQGVTPKAGVLYAAPDKTRPLP
;
A
#
# COMPACT_ATOMS: atom_id res chain seq x y z
N MET A 1 -10.82 -25.02 -21.70
CA MET A 1 -9.95 -23.88 -21.28
C MET A 1 -9.37 -24.04 -19.87
N LYS A 2 -9.55 -25.21 -19.18
CA LYS A 2 -8.99 -25.44 -17.82
C LYS A 2 -7.63 -26.17 -17.79
N ASN A 3 -7.17 -26.70 -18.91
CA ASN A 3 -5.92 -27.51 -18.95
C ASN A 3 -4.65 -26.75 -19.37
N CYS A 4 -4.75 -25.44 -19.67
CA CYS A 4 -3.57 -24.67 -20.11
C CYS A 4 -2.83 -23.97 -18.95
N MET A 5 -3.51 -23.73 -17.81
CA MET A 5 -2.87 -23.07 -16.66
C MET A 5 -2.02 -24.02 -15.80
N LEU A 6 -2.37 -25.33 -15.77
CA LEU A 6 -1.61 -26.31 -14.98
C LEU A 6 -0.21 -26.61 -15.59
N GLY A 7 -0.09 -26.54 -16.92
CA GLY A 7 1.18 -26.78 -17.61
C GLY A 7 2.24 -25.69 -17.40
N MET A 8 1.84 -24.43 -17.17
CA MET A 8 2.79 -23.31 -16.98
C MET A 8 3.40 -23.30 -15.58
N SER A 9 2.66 -23.69 -14.55
CA SER A 9 3.17 -23.73 -13.17
C SER A 9 4.25 -24.80 -12.97
N ILE A 10 4.12 -25.96 -13.62
CA ILE A 10 5.11 -27.05 -13.53
C ILE A 10 6.43 -26.67 -14.21
N PHE A 11 6.39 -25.90 -15.29
CA PHE A 11 7.60 -25.49 -16.02
C PHE A 11 8.42 -24.44 -15.25
N VAL A 12 7.78 -23.54 -14.54
CA VAL A 12 8.44 -22.52 -13.71
C VAL A 12 9.11 -23.15 -12.49
N LEU A 13 8.48 -24.14 -11.88
CA LEU A 13 9.03 -24.81 -10.69
C LEU A 13 10.28 -25.66 -11.03
N ILE A 14 10.35 -26.27 -12.22
CA ILE A 14 11.53 -27.03 -12.68
C ILE A 14 12.74 -26.12 -12.93
N LEU A 15 12.52 -24.85 -13.32
CA LEU A 15 13.59 -23.88 -13.53
C LEU A 15 14.17 -23.37 -12.20
N LEU A 16 13.36 -23.28 -11.15
CA LEU A 16 13.77 -22.80 -9.82
C LEU A 16 14.59 -23.85 -9.04
N LEU A 17 14.43 -25.15 -9.36
CA LEU A 17 15.18 -26.23 -8.69
C LEU A 17 16.58 -26.50 -9.28
N GLY A 18 17.05 -25.70 -10.25
CA GLY A 18 18.44 -25.74 -10.73
C GLY A 18 18.88 -27.06 -11.35
N ILE A 19 17.98 -27.86 -11.93
CA ILE A 19 18.30 -29.12 -12.60
C ILE A 19 18.88 -28.83 -13.98
N ASN A 20 20.21 -28.80 -14.03
CA ASN A 20 21.01 -28.55 -15.22
C ASN A 20 21.07 -29.84 -16.10
N THR A 21 20.16 -29.99 -17.05
CA THR A 21 20.23 -31.08 -18.04
C THR A 21 21.11 -30.64 -19.20
N LYS A 22 22.37 -31.10 -19.24
CA LYS A 22 23.18 -31.07 -20.46
C LYS A 22 22.57 -32.01 -21.49
N HIS A 23 22.18 -31.44 -22.62
CA HIS A 23 21.72 -32.19 -23.78
C HIS A 23 22.74 -33.20 -24.30
N HIS A 24 22.33 -34.47 -24.33
CA HIS A 24 22.70 -35.37 -25.39
C HIS A 24 21.38 -35.92 -25.98
N ALA A 25 21.19 -35.67 -27.26
CA ALA A 25 20.03 -36.13 -27.99
C ALA A 25 20.19 -37.65 -28.29
N GLU A 26 19.52 -38.45 -27.49
CA GLU A 26 19.16 -39.82 -27.88
C GLU A 26 17.67 -40.00 -27.60
N THR A 27 16.97 -40.46 -28.63
CA THR A 27 15.55 -40.79 -28.60
C THR A 27 15.31 -41.94 -27.64
N VAL A 28 14.82 -41.66 -26.45
CA VAL A 28 14.27 -42.64 -25.52
C VAL A 28 12.80 -42.33 -25.29
N SER A 29 11.95 -43.17 -25.85
CA SER A 29 10.53 -43.26 -25.48
C SER A 29 10.43 -43.92 -24.11
N GLY A 30 10.45 -43.11 -23.07
CA GLY A 30 10.22 -43.50 -21.70
C GLY A 30 9.63 -42.28 -20.98
N GLU A 31 8.36 -42.34 -20.61
CA GLU A 31 7.79 -41.43 -19.67
C GLU A 31 8.57 -41.60 -18.36
N ALA A 32 9.33 -40.58 -17.98
CA ALA A 32 10.03 -40.56 -16.69
C ALA A 32 8.99 -40.40 -15.59
N GLU A 33 8.66 -41.48 -14.89
CA GLU A 33 7.82 -41.43 -13.71
C GLU A 33 8.53 -40.60 -12.62
N ILE A 34 7.89 -39.53 -12.18
CA ILE A 34 8.36 -38.73 -11.04
C ILE A 34 8.24 -39.59 -9.78
N PRO A 35 9.32 -39.81 -9.03
CA PRO A 35 9.27 -40.61 -7.81
C PRO A 35 8.20 -40.10 -6.84
N SER A 36 7.45 -41.01 -6.24
CA SER A 36 6.36 -40.67 -5.29
C SER A 36 6.84 -39.78 -4.13
N SER A 37 8.09 -39.95 -3.71
CA SER A 37 8.70 -39.10 -2.67
C SER A 37 8.86 -37.62 -3.10
N ILE A 38 9.05 -37.36 -4.39
CA ILE A 38 9.11 -35.97 -4.91
C ILE A 38 7.70 -35.40 -4.99
N LEU A 39 6.71 -36.18 -5.40
CA LEU A 39 5.32 -35.77 -5.42
C LEU A 39 4.80 -35.45 -4.01
N GLU A 40 5.11 -36.28 -3.02
CA GLU A 40 4.75 -36.04 -1.62
C GLU A 40 5.42 -34.76 -1.09
N THR A 41 6.71 -34.54 -1.35
CA THR A 41 7.42 -33.31 -0.93
C THR A 41 6.88 -32.07 -1.62
N MET A 42 6.46 -32.17 -2.89
CA MET A 42 5.83 -31.10 -3.63
C MET A 42 4.41 -30.80 -3.09
N ASP A 43 3.62 -31.83 -2.77
CA ASP A 43 2.31 -31.66 -2.16
C ASP A 43 2.42 -31.03 -0.77
N GLU A 44 3.38 -31.44 0.05
CA GLU A 44 3.65 -30.82 1.36
C GLU A 44 4.10 -29.35 1.22
N ALA A 45 4.95 -29.03 0.25
CA ALA A 45 5.39 -27.67 0.00
C ALA A 45 4.24 -26.78 -0.52
N ILE A 46 3.43 -27.31 -1.45
CA ILE A 46 2.23 -26.63 -1.97
C ILE A 46 1.18 -26.44 -0.87
N GLN A 47 0.97 -27.47 -0.02
CA GLN A 47 0.06 -27.39 1.12
C GLN A 47 0.55 -26.37 2.15
N LYS A 48 1.85 -26.29 2.39
CA LYS A 48 2.43 -25.30 3.31
C LYS A 48 2.31 -23.88 2.78
N GLU A 49 2.49 -23.67 1.48
CA GLU A 49 2.33 -22.36 0.81
C GLU A 49 0.85 -21.93 0.72
N LEU A 50 -0.10 -22.92 0.73
CA LEU A 50 -1.55 -22.68 0.74
C LEU A 50 -2.15 -22.48 2.15
N ILE A 51 -1.38 -22.70 3.23
CA ILE A 51 -1.87 -22.70 4.63
C ILE A 51 -1.46 -21.42 5.37
N GLU A 52 -0.49 -20.64 4.92
CA GLU A 52 -0.26 -19.34 5.50
C GLU A 52 -1.26 -18.34 4.90
N ASP A 53 -2.20 -17.89 5.72
CA ASP A 53 -3.11 -16.80 5.34
C ASP A 53 -2.26 -15.60 4.89
N PRO A 54 -2.52 -15.05 3.71
CA PRO A 54 -1.73 -13.93 3.20
C PRO A 54 -1.86 -12.73 4.14
N LYS A 55 -0.73 -12.10 4.47
CA LYS A 55 -0.66 -10.92 5.32
C LYS A 55 -0.80 -9.67 4.47
N TYR A 56 -1.75 -8.82 4.78
CA TYR A 56 -2.03 -7.58 4.03
C TYR A 56 -1.68 -6.36 4.85
N ILE A 57 -0.98 -5.41 4.24
CA ILE A 57 -0.63 -4.12 4.86
C ILE A 57 -0.85 -2.98 3.88
N ALA A 58 -1.07 -1.77 4.41
CA ALA A 58 -1.19 -0.57 3.61
C ALA A 58 0.02 0.36 3.85
N LEU A 59 0.79 0.60 2.79
CA LEU A 59 1.79 1.65 2.78
C LEU A 59 1.13 2.96 2.35
N THR A 60 1.32 4.02 3.14
CA THR A 60 0.64 5.29 2.91
C THR A 60 1.62 6.45 2.91
N PHE A 61 1.36 7.44 2.05
CA PHE A 61 2.22 8.60 1.85
C PHE A 61 1.43 9.88 2.04
N ASP A 62 1.95 10.79 2.87
CA ASP A 62 1.36 12.10 3.13
C ASP A 62 2.16 13.22 2.45
N ASP A 63 1.57 14.42 2.36
CA ASP A 63 2.13 15.69 1.93
C ASP A 63 2.40 15.88 0.43
N GLY A 64 2.41 14.83 -0.36
CA GLY A 64 2.59 14.90 -1.81
C GLY A 64 1.38 15.47 -2.57
N PRO A 65 1.42 15.39 -3.93
CA PRO A 65 2.52 14.87 -4.74
C PRO A 65 3.68 15.85 -4.91
N ARG A 66 4.89 15.32 -5.04
CA ARG A 66 6.07 16.07 -5.42
C ARG A 66 6.73 15.41 -6.62
N LYS A 67 6.84 16.15 -7.73
CA LYS A 67 7.23 15.60 -9.02
C LYS A 67 8.45 14.68 -8.95
N GLU A 68 9.54 15.16 -8.37
CA GLU A 68 10.83 14.49 -8.39
C GLU A 68 10.85 13.18 -7.59
N THR A 69 10.10 13.11 -6.49
CA THR A 69 10.10 11.96 -5.57
C THR A 69 8.92 11.04 -5.83
N THR A 70 7.74 11.59 -6.08
CA THR A 70 6.54 10.80 -6.34
C THR A 70 6.64 10.01 -7.66
N GLU A 71 7.27 10.58 -8.72
CA GLU A 71 7.53 9.83 -9.97
C GLU A 71 8.40 8.58 -9.71
N LEU A 72 9.50 8.74 -8.98
CA LEU A 72 10.39 7.63 -8.63
C LEU A 72 9.70 6.57 -7.78
N LEU A 73 8.87 7.03 -6.83
CA LEU A 73 8.10 6.12 -5.98
C LEU A 73 7.09 5.30 -6.80
N LEU A 74 6.36 5.93 -7.71
CA LEU A 74 5.40 5.25 -8.59
C LEU A 74 6.10 4.23 -9.51
N ASP A 75 7.26 4.58 -10.09
CA ASP A 75 8.06 3.62 -10.86
C ASP A 75 8.42 2.40 -10.03
N GLY A 76 8.93 2.62 -8.82
CA GLY A 76 9.32 1.55 -7.93
C GLY A 76 8.16 0.68 -7.41
N LEU A 77 6.98 1.28 -7.16
CA LEU A 77 5.76 0.56 -6.79
C LEU A 77 5.28 -0.33 -7.94
N LEU A 78 5.27 0.20 -9.18
CA LEU A 78 4.87 -0.53 -10.37
C LEU A 78 5.78 -1.74 -10.63
N GLU A 79 7.11 -1.55 -10.51
CA GLU A 79 8.09 -2.64 -10.67
C GLU A 79 7.87 -3.79 -9.68
N ARG A 80 7.38 -3.49 -8.48
CA ARG A 80 7.15 -4.46 -7.39
C ARG A 80 5.72 -4.99 -7.33
N GLY A 81 4.82 -4.49 -8.19
CA GLY A 81 3.40 -4.83 -8.15
C GLY A 81 2.75 -4.48 -6.80
N ALA A 82 3.22 -3.43 -6.14
CA ALA A 82 2.73 -2.99 -4.83
C ALA A 82 1.73 -1.84 -5.01
N ALA A 83 0.57 -1.92 -4.34
CA ALA A 83 -0.37 -0.81 -4.26
C ALA A 83 -0.12 0.02 -2.99
N ALA A 84 -0.45 1.31 -3.05
CA ALA A 84 -0.29 2.25 -1.94
C ALA A 84 -1.45 3.25 -1.87
N THR A 85 -1.51 4.03 -0.78
CA THR A 85 -2.46 5.13 -0.63
C THR A 85 -1.72 6.44 -0.44
N PHE A 86 -2.09 7.45 -1.22
CA PHE A 86 -1.50 8.79 -1.18
C PHE A 86 -2.52 9.78 -0.63
N PHE A 87 -2.25 10.37 0.55
CA PHE A 87 -3.04 11.46 1.11
C PHE A 87 -2.44 12.78 0.66
N VAL A 88 -3.05 13.38 -0.36
CA VAL A 88 -2.45 14.51 -1.08
C VAL A 88 -2.92 15.85 -0.54
N VAL A 89 -2.01 16.80 -0.45
CA VAL A 89 -2.26 18.20 -0.12
C VAL A 89 -2.70 18.94 -1.39
N GLY A 90 -3.82 19.64 -1.33
CA GLY A 90 -4.41 20.28 -2.51
C GLY A 90 -3.49 21.30 -3.19
N GLU A 91 -2.71 22.06 -2.44
CA GLU A 91 -1.71 22.99 -2.99
C GLU A 91 -0.60 22.31 -3.78
N GLN A 92 -0.26 21.05 -3.45
CA GLN A 92 0.76 20.28 -4.14
C GLN A 92 0.25 19.66 -5.45
N VAL A 93 -1.07 19.62 -5.66
CA VAL A 93 -1.67 19.05 -6.88
C VAL A 93 -1.41 19.93 -8.09
N TYR A 94 -1.31 21.25 -7.91
CA TYR A 94 -1.06 22.18 -9.01
C TYR A 94 0.23 21.87 -9.77
N CYS A 95 0.15 21.71 -11.08
CA CYS A 95 1.23 21.24 -11.99
C CYS A 95 1.67 19.78 -11.76
N ASN A 96 0.94 19.01 -10.94
CA ASN A 96 1.21 17.58 -10.67
C ASN A 96 -0.02 16.70 -10.98
N GLU A 97 -1.02 17.20 -11.70
CA GLU A 97 -2.27 16.50 -12.00
C GLU A 97 -2.03 15.15 -12.70
N ALA A 98 -1.00 15.10 -13.54
CA ALA A 98 -0.62 13.87 -14.24
C ALA A 98 -0.18 12.74 -13.28
N LEU A 99 0.39 13.07 -12.11
CA LEU A 99 0.76 12.08 -11.09
C LEU A 99 -0.47 11.46 -10.45
N LEU A 100 -1.51 12.24 -10.19
CA LEU A 100 -2.77 11.72 -9.64
C LEU A 100 -3.45 10.77 -10.63
N LEU A 101 -3.48 11.12 -11.92
CA LEU A 101 -3.99 10.24 -12.97
C LEU A 101 -3.17 8.95 -13.06
N ARG A 102 -1.85 9.05 -12.91
CA ARG A 102 -0.96 7.91 -12.88
C ARG A 102 -1.22 7.02 -11.65
N MET A 103 -1.33 7.60 -10.45
CA MET A 103 -1.70 6.88 -9.23
C MET A 103 -2.98 6.06 -9.43
N GLN A 104 -4.02 6.68 -9.99
CA GLN A 104 -5.29 6.00 -10.25
C GLN A 104 -5.14 4.87 -11.28
N ALA A 105 -4.43 5.12 -12.39
CA ALA A 105 -4.25 4.15 -13.46
C ALA A 105 -3.42 2.93 -13.04
N GLU A 106 -2.49 3.10 -12.10
CA GLU A 106 -1.64 2.04 -11.54
C GLU A 106 -2.27 1.34 -10.32
N GLY A 107 -3.53 1.69 -9.96
CA GLY A 107 -4.28 0.99 -8.91
C GLY A 107 -4.02 1.49 -7.49
N HIS A 108 -3.40 2.66 -7.34
CA HIS A 108 -3.24 3.30 -6.04
C HIS A 108 -4.50 4.05 -5.62
N GLN A 109 -4.67 4.24 -4.31
CA GLN A 109 -5.72 5.07 -3.74
C GLN A 109 -5.20 6.49 -3.54
N VAL A 110 -6.01 7.48 -3.92
CA VAL A 110 -5.79 8.88 -3.57
C VAL A 110 -6.78 9.28 -2.46
N GLY A 111 -6.28 9.82 -1.38
CA GLY A 111 -7.03 10.40 -0.27
C GLY A 111 -6.79 11.91 -0.14
N ASN A 112 -7.56 12.54 0.74
CA ASN A 112 -7.51 13.97 1.01
C ASN A 112 -6.64 14.26 2.23
N HIS A 113 -5.67 15.18 2.12
CA HIS A 113 -4.84 15.67 3.23
C HIS A 113 -5.03 17.17 3.49
N THR A 114 -6.26 17.67 3.29
CA THR A 114 -6.66 19.09 3.27
C THR A 114 -6.06 19.86 2.09
N TYR A 115 -6.49 21.11 1.90
CA TYR A 115 -5.98 21.93 0.81
C TYR A 115 -4.58 22.49 1.10
N SER A 116 -4.36 23.08 2.29
CA SER A 116 -3.13 23.79 2.66
C SER A 116 -2.38 23.12 3.83
N HIS A 117 -2.66 21.85 4.13
CA HIS A 117 -2.11 21.14 5.29
C HIS A 117 -2.45 21.81 6.63
N GLN A 118 -3.66 22.38 6.73
CA GLN A 118 -4.14 23.10 7.91
C GLN A 118 -4.30 22.17 9.11
N ARG A 119 -3.78 22.56 10.28
CA ARG A 119 -3.97 21.83 11.55
C ARG A 119 -5.44 21.90 11.99
N LEU A 120 -6.19 20.80 11.79
CA LEU A 120 -7.63 20.76 12.04
C LEU A 120 -8.01 20.92 13.52
N LEU A 121 -7.16 20.45 14.44
CA LEU A 121 -7.40 20.53 15.89
C LEU A 121 -7.59 21.97 16.40
N THR A 122 -6.98 22.96 15.76
CA THR A 122 -7.02 24.37 16.16
C THR A 122 -7.74 25.27 15.17
N ALA A 123 -8.19 24.72 14.04
CA ALA A 123 -8.89 25.48 13.01
C ALA A 123 -10.35 25.73 13.40
N GLU A 124 -10.91 26.86 12.92
CA GLU A 124 -12.34 27.13 13.00
C GLU A 124 -13.13 26.17 12.12
N LYS A 125 -14.41 25.91 12.48
CA LYS A 125 -15.25 24.92 11.82
C LYS A 125 -15.42 25.18 10.31
N ASP A 126 -15.65 26.45 9.95
CA ASP A 126 -15.83 26.83 8.55
C ASP A 126 -14.54 26.64 7.76
N THR A 127 -13.39 26.94 8.34
CA THR A 127 -12.07 26.68 7.74
C THR A 127 -11.85 25.18 7.49
N ILE A 128 -12.23 24.32 8.44
CA ILE A 128 -12.11 22.86 8.26
C ILE A 128 -12.92 22.39 7.05
N ILE A 129 -14.17 22.87 6.95
CA ILE A 129 -15.06 22.50 5.85
C ILE A 129 -14.48 23.01 4.52
N GLU A 130 -14.01 24.25 4.48
CA GLU A 130 -13.41 24.86 3.28
C GLU A 130 -12.16 24.11 2.83
N GLU A 131 -11.23 23.81 3.73
CA GLU A 131 -9.99 23.07 3.47
C GLU A 131 -10.25 21.69 2.83
N ILE A 132 -11.20 20.95 3.40
CA ILE A 132 -11.54 19.62 2.90
C ILE A 132 -12.29 19.70 1.58
N GLN A 133 -13.28 20.58 1.47
CA GLN A 133 -14.10 20.70 0.25
C GLN A 133 -13.28 21.22 -0.91
N LYS A 134 -12.40 22.19 -0.71
CA LYS A 134 -11.55 22.74 -1.75
C LYS A 134 -10.65 21.68 -2.37
N ASN A 135 -10.04 20.82 -1.53
CA ASN A 135 -9.23 19.72 -2.03
C ASN A 135 -10.10 18.65 -2.71
N ASN A 136 -11.25 18.26 -2.13
CA ASN A 136 -12.17 17.32 -2.76
C ASN A 136 -12.59 17.75 -4.17
N VAL A 137 -12.91 19.04 -4.38
CA VAL A 137 -13.28 19.56 -5.70
C VAL A 137 -12.12 19.41 -6.70
N ILE A 138 -10.89 19.68 -6.29
CA ILE A 138 -9.70 19.51 -7.13
C ILE A 138 -9.55 18.03 -7.52
N LEU A 139 -9.59 17.13 -6.54
CA LEU A 139 -9.43 15.69 -6.74
C LEU A 139 -10.56 15.13 -7.61
N GLN A 140 -11.81 15.55 -7.37
CA GLN A 140 -12.97 15.14 -8.17
C GLN A 140 -12.84 15.54 -9.65
N ASN A 141 -12.39 16.76 -9.91
CA ASN A 141 -12.21 17.26 -11.28
C ASN A 141 -11.14 16.46 -12.05
N ILE A 142 -10.12 15.94 -11.36
CA ILE A 142 -9.02 15.20 -11.99
C ILE A 142 -9.36 13.71 -12.10
N LEU A 143 -9.87 13.11 -11.04
CA LEU A 143 -10.00 11.65 -10.90
C LEU A 143 -11.40 11.13 -11.19
N GLY A 144 -12.41 11.99 -11.24
CA GLY A 144 -13.80 11.61 -11.48
C GLY A 144 -14.46 10.81 -10.35
N LYS A 145 -13.83 10.71 -9.17
CA LYS A 145 -14.40 10.08 -7.96
C LYS A 145 -15.16 11.12 -7.13
N GLU A 146 -16.20 10.68 -6.41
CA GLU A 146 -17.01 11.57 -5.56
C GLU A 146 -16.54 11.61 -4.11
N GLU A 147 -15.88 10.56 -3.62
CA GLU A 147 -15.47 10.42 -2.23
C GLU A 147 -13.97 10.16 -2.11
N PHE A 148 -13.35 10.90 -1.19
CA PHE A 148 -11.95 10.73 -0.81
C PHE A 148 -11.85 10.64 0.71
N TRP A 149 -11.24 9.56 1.21
CA TRP A 149 -11.00 9.40 2.63
C TRP A 149 -10.00 10.45 3.10
N LEU A 150 -10.22 10.95 4.32
CA LEU A 150 -9.41 12.02 4.88
C LEU A 150 -8.31 11.46 5.79
N ARG A 151 -7.10 11.98 5.67
CA ARG A 151 -6.14 11.93 6.78
C ARG A 151 -5.99 13.35 7.34
N PRO A 152 -6.36 13.58 8.61
CA PRO A 152 -6.14 14.88 9.25
C PRO A 152 -4.63 15.18 9.30
N PRO A 153 -4.19 16.39 8.93
CA PRO A 153 -2.81 16.81 9.10
C PRO A 153 -2.30 16.58 10.53
N TYR A 154 -1.09 16.04 10.67
CA TYR A 154 -0.49 15.63 11.95
C TYR A 154 -1.27 14.52 12.68
N GLY A 155 -2.27 13.89 12.06
CA GLY A 155 -3.19 12.95 12.71
C GLY A 155 -4.06 13.60 13.80
N LEU A 156 -4.22 14.91 13.80
CA LEU A 156 -4.82 15.67 14.91
C LEU A 156 -6.21 16.24 14.56
N ILE A 157 -7.22 15.71 15.25
CA ILE A 157 -8.59 16.20 15.23
C ILE A 157 -9.26 15.86 16.57
N ASP A 158 -10.18 16.67 17.07
CA ASP A 158 -10.99 16.35 18.24
C ASP A 158 -12.38 15.81 17.88
N ALA A 159 -13.09 15.28 18.88
CA ALA A 159 -14.40 14.68 18.69
C ALA A 159 -15.44 15.69 18.14
N SER A 160 -15.37 16.97 18.51
CA SER A 160 -16.34 17.96 18.03
C SER A 160 -16.15 18.29 16.55
N ARG A 161 -14.90 18.36 16.09
CA ARG A 161 -14.52 18.62 14.70
C ARG A 161 -14.73 17.40 13.81
N ALA A 162 -14.50 16.20 14.34
CA ALA A 162 -14.74 14.94 13.64
C ALA A 162 -16.20 14.80 13.14
N THR A 163 -17.16 15.40 13.85
CA THR A 163 -18.58 15.41 13.41
C THR A 163 -18.82 16.17 12.10
N LEU A 164 -17.90 17.03 11.70
CA LEU A 164 -17.97 17.77 10.43
C LEU A 164 -17.52 16.92 9.25
N ILE A 165 -16.76 15.87 9.50
CA ILE A 165 -16.15 15.03 8.47
C ILE A 165 -17.18 14.01 7.98
N LYS A 166 -17.39 13.96 6.66
CA LYS A 166 -18.40 13.14 6.02
C LYS A 166 -17.84 11.85 5.40
N THR A 167 -16.54 11.62 5.54
CA THR A 167 -15.82 10.43 5.06
C THR A 167 -15.12 9.74 6.23
N PRO A 168 -14.68 8.48 6.08
CA PRO A 168 -13.76 7.86 7.01
C PRO A 168 -12.49 8.69 7.15
N MET A 169 -11.91 8.68 8.36
CA MET A 169 -10.60 9.28 8.60
C MET A 169 -9.58 8.18 8.90
N ILE A 170 -8.39 8.32 8.34
CA ILE A 170 -7.32 7.34 8.45
C ILE A 170 -6.15 7.91 9.24
N TYR A 171 -5.74 7.15 10.23
CA TYR A 171 -4.51 7.33 11.01
C TYR A 171 -3.45 6.31 10.54
N TRP A 172 -2.60 5.85 11.41
CA TRP A 172 -1.59 4.83 11.17
C TRP A 172 -1.33 4.00 12.42
N THR A 173 -0.76 2.84 12.25
CA THR A 173 -0.27 1.99 13.34
C THR A 173 1.23 2.15 13.54
N ILE A 174 1.97 2.42 12.44
CA ILE A 174 3.43 2.58 12.45
C ILE A 174 3.79 3.94 11.87
N ASP A 175 4.55 4.73 12.64
CA ASP A 175 5.18 5.98 12.24
C ASP A 175 6.69 5.85 12.48
N PRO A 176 7.50 5.64 11.44
CA PRO A 176 8.95 5.54 11.59
C PRO A 176 9.65 6.91 11.66
N GLU A 177 8.91 8.02 11.67
CA GLU A 177 9.43 9.39 11.68
C GLU A 177 10.38 9.69 10.50
N ASP A 178 10.07 9.22 9.29
CA ASP A 178 10.91 9.32 8.07
C ASP A 178 11.27 10.78 7.73
N TRP A 179 10.30 11.69 7.88
CA TRP A 179 10.43 13.14 7.68
C TRP A 179 11.46 13.79 8.61
N LYS A 180 11.75 13.18 9.77
CA LYS A 180 12.64 13.69 10.78
C LYS A 180 14.00 12.99 10.75
N LEU A 181 14.01 11.69 10.54
CA LEU A 181 15.23 10.88 10.54
C LEU A 181 16.04 11.08 9.27
N LEU A 182 15.40 11.19 8.11
CA LEU A 182 16.03 11.30 6.78
C LEU A 182 17.11 10.22 6.54
N ASP A 183 16.86 9.01 7.04
CA ASP A 183 17.77 7.86 7.06
C ASP A 183 16.98 6.63 6.64
N ALA A 184 17.14 6.22 5.37
CA ALA A 184 16.37 5.16 4.75
C ALA A 184 16.54 3.82 5.50
N GLU A 185 17.75 3.48 5.95
CA GLU A 185 18.01 2.21 6.64
C GLU A 185 17.30 2.15 8.00
N ARG A 186 17.35 3.22 8.78
CA ARG A 186 16.68 3.30 10.08
C ARG A 186 15.18 3.25 9.94
N VAL A 187 14.61 3.97 8.96
CA VAL A 187 13.17 3.97 8.65
C VAL A 187 12.74 2.55 8.26
N THR A 188 13.45 1.92 7.32
CA THR A 188 13.18 0.54 6.89
C THR A 188 13.21 -0.43 8.07
N ASN A 189 14.28 -0.40 8.87
CA ASN A 189 14.42 -1.30 10.01
C ASN A 189 13.31 -1.09 11.06
N THR A 190 12.88 0.15 11.28
CA THR A 190 11.77 0.44 12.20
C THR A 190 10.48 -0.23 11.72
N VAL A 191 10.13 -0.09 10.45
CA VAL A 191 8.90 -0.68 9.89
C VAL A 191 8.98 -2.21 9.89
N VAL A 192 10.05 -2.78 9.31
CA VAL A 192 10.19 -4.25 9.14
C VAL A 192 10.17 -5.00 10.47
N ASN A 193 10.68 -4.39 11.55
CA ASN A 193 10.71 -5.03 12.88
C ASN A 193 9.39 -4.91 13.66
N GLN A 194 8.45 -4.04 13.24
CA GLN A 194 7.22 -3.77 13.99
C GLN A 194 5.96 -4.25 13.27
N VAL A 195 6.03 -4.39 11.95
CA VAL A 195 4.85 -4.63 11.11
C VAL A 195 4.16 -5.94 11.40
N SER A 196 2.84 -5.90 11.40
CA SER A 196 1.92 -7.04 11.51
C SER A 196 0.85 -6.96 10.42
N ASP A 197 0.13 -8.07 10.20
CA ASP A 197 -1.02 -8.10 9.29
C ASP A 197 -2.06 -7.05 9.70
N GLY A 198 -2.58 -6.32 8.72
CA GLY A 198 -3.58 -5.26 8.92
C GLY A 198 -3.01 -3.88 9.26
N ASP A 199 -1.70 -3.73 9.36
CA ASP A 199 -1.09 -2.44 9.70
C ASP A 199 -1.19 -1.41 8.57
N ILE A 200 -1.31 -0.14 8.97
CA ILE A 200 -1.23 1.04 8.12
C ILE A 200 0.05 1.79 8.49
N ILE A 201 0.95 1.94 7.52
CA ILE A 201 2.28 2.52 7.71
C ILE A 201 2.29 3.94 7.14
N LEU A 202 2.74 4.92 7.93
CA LEU A 202 2.92 6.30 7.52
C LEU A 202 4.33 6.53 6.98
N LEU A 203 4.42 7.10 5.80
CA LEU A 203 5.61 7.71 5.21
C LEU A 203 5.21 9.03 4.52
N HIS A 204 6.21 9.72 3.95
CA HIS A 204 6.00 10.95 3.20
C HIS A 204 6.76 10.84 1.86
N ASP A 205 6.06 11.01 0.73
CA ASP A 205 6.70 10.95 -0.61
C ASP A 205 7.46 12.23 -0.97
N PHE A 206 7.70 13.06 0.02
CA PHE A 206 8.36 14.36 -0.10
C PHE A 206 9.89 14.28 -0.08
N TYR A 207 10.46 13.21 0.52
CA TYR A 207 11.90 13.08 0.72
C TYR A 207 12.47 11.89 -0.08
N PRO A 208 13.61 12.06 -0.79
CA PRO A 208 14.26 10.93 -1.48
C PRO A 208 14.56 9.74 -0.56
N THR A 209 15.01 10.02 0.68
CA THR A 209 15.28 8.98 1.69
C THR A 209 14.05 8.19 2.10
N SER A 210 12.86 8.82 2.07
CA SER A 210 11.59 8.12 2.33
C SER A 210 11.20 7.23 1.16
N VAL A 211 11.47 7.65 -0.07
CA VAL A 211 11.27 6.82 -1.27
C VAL A 211 12.19 5.60 -1.23
N ASP A 212 13.47 5.79 -0.96
CA ASP A 212 14.44 4.68 -0.83
C ASP A 212 14.00 3.70 0.26
N ALA A 213 13.56 4.22 1.42
CA ALA A 213 13.04 3.40 2.51
C ALA A 213 11.78 2.63 2.11
N ALA A 214 10.83 3.27 1.43
CA ALA A 214 9.59 2.65 0.99
C ALA A 214 9.85 1.45 0.08
N LEU A 215 10.75 1.60 -0.90
CA LEU A 215 11.09 0.54 -1.85
C LEU A 215 11.80 -0.63 -1.16
N GLU A 216 12.71 -0.35 -0.23
CA GLU A 216 13.39 -1.38 0.56
C GLU A 216 12.43 -2.09 1.54
N ILE A 217 11.46 -1.37 2.14
CA ILE A 217 10.39 -1.94 2.96
C ILE A 217 9.59 -2.95 2.13
N ILE A 218 9.20 -2.57 0.91
CA ILE A 218 8.43 -3.44 0.02
C ILE A 218 9.21 -4.71 -0.28
N ASP A 219 10.47 -4.59 -0.72
CA ASP A 219 11.32 -5.73 -1.08
C ASP A 219 11.46 -6.71 0.10
N ARG A 220 11.74 -6.21 1.30
CA ARG A 220 11.90 -7.05 2.50
C ARG A 220 10.60 -7.71 2.95
N LEU A 221 9.49 -6.98 2.94
CA LEU A 221 8.22 -7.50 3.44
C LEU A 221 7.55 -8.45 2.44
N GLN A 222 7.68 -8.21 1.13
CA GLN A 222 7.23 -9.16 0.12
C GLN A 222 7.98 -10.49 0.26
N SER A 223 9.28 -10.47 0.56
CA SER A 223 10.05 -11.69 0.84
C SER A 223 9.59 -12.45 2.08
N GLN A 224 8.82 -11.81 2.98
CA GLN A 224 8.20 -12.38 4.18
C GLN A 224 6.71 -12.74 3.99
N GLY A 225 6.20 -12.66 2.75
CA GLY A 225 4.83 -13.02 2.40
C GLY A 225 3.80 -11.90 2.63
N TYR A 226 4.22 -10.65 2.84
CA TYR A 226 3.30 -9.53 2.91
C TYR A 226 2.87 -9.06 1.52
N ILE A 227 1.59 -8.69 1.41
CA ILE A 227 0.97 -8.11 0.21
C ILE A 227 0.60 -6.66 0.51
N PHE A 228 1.08 -5.76 -0.36
CA PHE A 228 0.80 -4.34 -0.25
C PHE A 228 -0.48 -3.99 -0.99
N VAL A 229 -1.45 -3.46 -0.26
CA VAL A 229 -2.75 -3.06 -0.78
C VAL A 229 -3.07 -1.60 -0.42
N THR A 230 -4.08 -1.02 -1.06
CA THR A 230 -4.59 0.29 -0.64
C THR A 230 -5.31 0.20 0.70
N VAL A 231 -5.50 1.33 1.39
CA VAL A 231 -6.27 1.35 2.64
C VAL A 231 -7.71 0.89 2.41
N GLU A 232 -8.37 1.33 1.32
CA GLU A 232 -9.72 0.87 0.97
C GLU A 232 -9.77 -0.64 0.79
N GLU A 233 -8.79 -1.21 0.09
CA GLU A 233 -8.70 -2.64 -0.14
C GLU A 233 -8.42 -3.41 1.16
N LEU A 234 -7.58 -2.88 2.05
CA LEU A 234 -7.30 -3.47 3.36
C LEU A 234 -8.58 -3.59 4.20
N PHE A 235 -9.40 -2.52 4.23
CA PHE A 235 -10.70 -2.55 4.91
C PHE A 235 -11.65 -3.58 4.29
N ARG A 236 -11.68 -3.66 2.96
CA ARG A 236 -12.50 -4.64 2.22
C ARG A 236 -12.09 -6.08 2.53
N ILE A 237 -10.79 -6.38 2.53
CA ILE A 237 -10.24 -7.71 2.83
C ILE A 237 -10.62 -8.14 4.24
N GLN A 238 -10.52 -7.24 5.21
CA GLN A 238 -10.87 -7.52 6.60
C GLN A 238 -12.37 -7.46 6.90
N GLY A 239 -13.21 -7.20 5.87
CA GLY A 239 -14.68 -7.18 6.02
C GLY A 239 -15.21 -6.01 6.87
N VAL A 240 -14.43 -4.94 7.03
CA VAL A 240 -14.79 -3.77 7.81
C VAL A 240 -15.35 -2.67 6.91
N THR A 241 -16.56 -2.21 7.23
CA THR A 241 -17.16 -1.03 6.58
C THR A 241 -16.86 0.21 7.42
N PRO A 242 -15.98 1.11 6.97
CA PRO A 242 -15.61 2.28 7.74
C PRO A 242 -16.75 3.31 7.77
N LYS A 243 -16.81 4.09 8.85
CA LYS A 243 -17.86 5.09 9.10
C LYS A 243 -17.30 6.49 8.97
N ALA A 244 -18.10 7.41 8.43
CA ALA A 244 -17.79 8.83 8.39
C ALA A 244 -17.54 9.39 9.79
N GLY A 245 -16.57 10.28 9.91
CA GLY A 245 -16.21 10.94 11.17
C GLY A 245 -15.47 10.05 12.18
N VAL A 246 -15.15 8.80 11.84
CA VAL A 246 -14.38 7.90 12.69
C VAL A 246 -12.92 7.88 12.22
N LEU A 247 -11.98 8.00 13.16
CA LEU A 247 -10.54 7.92 12.89
C LEU A 247 -10.03 6.49 13.14
N TYR A 248 -9.57 5.83 12.09
CA TYR A 248 -9.09 4.44 12.12
C TYR A 248 -7.57 4.39 12.06
N ALA A 249 -6.95 3.68 13.01
CA ALA A 249 -5.51 3.37 12.96
C ALA A 249 -5.23 2.08 12.18
N ALA A 250 -6.20 1.17 12.15
CA ALA A 250 -6.26 -0.04 11.32
C ALA A 250 -7.75 -0.37 11.10
N PRO A 251 -8.13 -1.29 10.21
CA PRO A 251 -9.53 -1.62 9.96
C PRO A 251 -10.30 -2.03 11.23
N ASP A 252 -9.69 -2.78 12.12
CA ASP A 252 -10.26 -3.25 13.40
C ASP A 252 -9.98 -2.31 14.58
N LYS A 253 -9.24 -1.21 14.37
CA LYS A 253 -8.72 -0.35 15.45
C LYS A 253 -9.02 1.12 15.22
N THR A 254 -9.98 1.65 15.98
CA THR A 254 -10.24 3.10 16.00
C THR A 254 -9.31 3.82 16.98
N ARG A 255 -8.94 5.06 16.62
CA ARG A 255 -8.19 5.94 17.53
C ARG A 255 -9.15 6.80 18.34
N PRO A 256 -9.06 6.79 19.68
CA PRO A 256 -9.83 7.71 20.52
C PRO A 256 -9.50 9.17 20.17
N LEU A 257 -10.52 10.01 20.07
CA LEU A 257 -10.37 11.44 19.81
C LEU A 257 -10.36 12.19 21.15
N PRO A 258 -9.46 13.19 21.33
CA PRO A 258 -9.43 14.03 22.51
C PRO A 258 -10.68 14.90 22.63
#